data_6283ba4687db07b432171a46b719d3a0
#
_entry.id   6283ba4687db07b432171a46b719d3a0
#
_cell.length_a   1.000
_cell.length_b   1.000
_cell.length_c   1.000
_cell.angle_alpha   90.00
_cell.angle_beta   90.00
_cell.angle_gamma   90.00
#
_symmetry.space_group_name_H-M   'P 1'
#
loop_
_entity.id
_entity.type
_entity.pdbx_description
1 polymer ?
#
loop_
_entity_poly.entity_id
_entity_poly.type
_entity_poly.pdbx_seq_one_letter_code
_entity_poly.pdbx_strand_id
1 'polypeptide(L)'
;MCFKRRESHKSDKKQDVNAVTTESNVEEQDYIYTPVPQNKRYGWIKMFFVWLCWNVVVGDLATGTALGSSMKFRDALIALSIGDIILVVVMIMTVYIGSKTGLAAMSLIRFTVGRVGTYIFSAIICVTSVGWFATQLGFFGQIWSQYLPISVPILAVLGGIMMASTAIKGFKGMEKLSTFAAIPLLLFIVLALVNCVRLIGVDSLFSYSPTGSQIGTMATGVTTVIGSWAAGMATVPDCGRFAKTDIIKISIVWIAGLFFGHFLLPIAGIAAALHLETWDFGVVSDYIGVLATGSGIIGAVLITLAAWTTNQQNLYSASNATCNIIEVKKKSTVTIVLGAIGIALGFCGVVDYFVPYMTWLGIVIPPMAAVMVADYLVLPLFGVKHNYNYNDISYENLPLIKWPSVLAWGCGVAVAIFSPGIQAINGMVATVVLHVVFNLVANKKN
;
A
#
# COMPACT_ATOMS: atom_id res chain seq x y z
N MET A 1 -60.21 -4.35 18.41
CA MET A 1 -59.14 -5.14 17.73
C MET A 1 -58.45 -4.42 16.58
N CYS A 2 -58.88 -3.24 16.12
CA CYS A 2 -58.29 -2.54 14.97
C CYS A 2 -57.18 -1.53 15.30
N PHE A 3 -57.04 -1.10 16.55
CA PHE A 3 -56.04 -0.11 16.97
C PHE A 3 -54.63 -0.75 17.22
N LYS A 4 -54.53 -1.99 17.67
CA LYS A 4 -53.26 -2.68 17.90
C LYS A 4 -52.53 -3.06 16.61
N ARG A 5 -53.19 -3.25 15.47
CA ARG A 5 -52.59 -3.56 14.17
C ARG A 5 -51.94 -2.36 13.48
N ARG A 6 -52.34 -1.13 13.80
CA ARG A 6 -51.74 0.09 13.25
C ARG A 6 -50.47 0.52 13.95
N GLU A 7 -50.28 0.18 15.23
CA GLU A 7 -49.05 0.50 15.96
C GLU A 7 -47.92 -0.48 15.64
N SER A 8 -48.20 -1.80 15.43
CA SER A 8 -47.20 -2.75 15.01
C SER A 8 -46.66 -2.41 13.61
N HIS A 9 -47.51 -2.02 12.67
CA HIS A 9 -47.06 -1.62 11.32
C HIS A 9 -46.29 -0.31 11.28
N LYS A 10 -46.51 0.62 12.23
CA LYS A 10 -45.71 1.84 12.37
C LYS A 10 -44.37 1.59 13.06
N SER A 11 -44.31 0.63 14.00
CA SER A 11 -43.10 0.19 14.65
C SER A 11 -42.15 -0.56 13.67
N ASP A 12 -42.72 -1.49 12.89
CA ASP A 12 -41.95 -2.23 11.88
C ASP A 12 -41.42 -1.29 10.77
N LYS A 13 -42.25 -0.35 10.26
CA LYS A 13 -41.77 0.63 9.28
C LYS A 13 -40.73 1.61 9.84
N LYS A 14 -40.79 1.99 11.13
CA LYS A 14 -39.73 2.80 11.75
C LYS A 14 -38.44 2.01 11.99
N GLN A 15 -38.55 0.72 12.35
CA GLN A 15 -37.38 -0.15 12.44
C GLN A 15 -36.75 -0.40 11.09
N ASP A 16 -37.53 -0.67 10.04
CA ASP A 16 -37.02 -0.84 8.67
C ASP A 16 -36.38 0.45 8.10
N VAL A 17 -36.98 1.62 8.36
CA VAL A 17 -36.42 2.91 7.92
C VAL A 17 -35.12 3.24 8.68
N ASN A 18 -35.04 2.95 9.98
CA ASN A 18 -33.81 3.13 10.75
C ASN A 18 -32.75 2.12 10.35
N ALA A 19 -33.11 0.87 10.06
CA ALA A 19 -32.17 -0.14 9.55
C ALA A 19 -31.60 0.26 8.17
N VAL A 20 -32.46 0.71 7.25
CA VAL A 20 -32.05 1.16 5.90
C VAL A 20 -31.18 2.43 5.98
N THR A 21 -31.50 3.38 6.86
CA THR A 21 -30.64 4.57 7.06
C THR A 21 -29.31 4.22 7.72
N THR A 22 -29.27 3.22 8.60
CA THR A 22 -28.02 2.75 9.22
C THR A 22 -27.15 1.99 8.22
N GLU A 23 -27.72 1.12 7.38
CA GLU A 23 -26.99 0.41 6.33
C GLU A 23 -26.42 1.37 5.28
N SER A 24 -27.19 2.37 4.83
CA SER A 24 -26.70 3.36 3.87
C SER A 24 -25.53 4.18 4.42
N ASN A 25 -25.58 4.56 5.69
CA ASN A 25 -24.49 5.27 6.36
C ASN A 25 -23.22 4.41 6.49
N VAL A 26 -23.35 3.11 6.77
CA VAL A 26 -22.22 2.17 6.87
C VAL A 26 -21.60 1.95 5.50
N GLU A 27 -22.41 1.82 4.44
CA GLU A 27 -21.92 1.68 3.06
C GLU A 27 -21.27 2.96 2.56
N GLU A 28 -21.79 4.14 2.91
CA GLU A 28 -21.20 5.44 2.59
C GLU A 28 -19.82 5.63 3.26
N GLN A 29 -19.59 4.99 4.40
CA GLN A 29 -18.30 4.98 5.11
C GLN A 29 -17.39 3.81 4.70
N ASP A 30 -17.70 3.07 3.63
CA ASP A 30 -16.92 1.90 3.16
C ASP A 30 -16.71 0.84 4.24
N TYR A 31 -17.65 0.59 5.12
CA TYR A 31 -17.54 -0.43 6.19
C TYR A 31 -16.29 -0.26 7.07
N ILE A 32 -15.90 0.97 7.40
CA ILE A 32 -14.64 1.20 8.11
C ILE A 32 -14.63 0.64 9.53
N TYR A 33 -15.80 0.63 10.17
CA TYR A 33 -15.98 0.12 11.54
C TYR A 33 -16.62 -1.26 11.61
N THR A 34 -17.04 -1.83 10.49
CA THR A 34 -17.75 -3.12 10.41
C THR A 34 -17.13 -4.04 9.36
N PRO A 35 -17.28 -5.36 9.49
CA PRO A 35 -16.88 -6.27 8.42
C PRO A 35 -17.67 -6.02 7.13
N VAL A 36 -17.01 -6.09 5.99
CA VAL A 36 -17.67 -6.08 4.67
C VAL A 36 -18.51 -7.34 4.52
N PRO A 37 -19.84 -7.25 4.29
CA PRO A 37 -20.71 -8.41 4.10
C PRO A 37 -20.30 -9.22 2.87
N GLN A 38 -20.48 -10.56 2.92
CA GLN A 38 -20.06 -11.46 1.85
C GLN A 38 -20.72 -11.15 0.49
N ASN A 39 -21.98 -10.69 0.49
CA ASN A 39 -22.75 -10.32 -0.70
C ASN A 39 -22.26 -9.00 -1.35
N LYS A 40 -21.47 -8.20 -0.62
CA LYS A 40 -20.87 -6.94 -1.12
C LYS A 40 -19.43 -7.13 -1.60
N ARG A 41 -18.88 -8.35 -1.53
CA ARG A 41 -17.49 -8.64 -1.94
C ARG A 41 -17.39 -8.97 -3.41
N TYR A 42 -16.29 -8.55 -4.00
CA TYR A 42 -16.00 -8.70 -5.43
C TYR A 42 -15.38 -10.06 -5.76
N GLY A 43 -15.64 -10.53 -6.98
CA GLY A 43 -14.97 -11.69 -7.56
C GLY A 43 -13.50 -11.39 -7.94
N TRP A 44 -12.71 -12.44 -8.19
CA TRP A 44 -11.27 -12.37 -8.42
C TRP A 44 -10.87 -11.51 -9.64
N ILE A 45 -11.67 -11.48 -10.72
CA ILE A 45 -11.36 -10.66 -11.92
C ILE A 45 -11.37 -9.16 -11.60
N LYS A 46 -12.41 -8.68 -10.89
CA LYS A 46 -12.48 -7.27 -10.48
C LYS A 46 -11.35 -6.93 -9.51
N MET A 47 -11.06 -7.84 -8.57
CA MET A 47 -9.96 -7.65 -7.62
C MET A 47 -8.61 -7.62 -8.33
N PHE A 48 -8.40 -8.41 -9.39
CA PHE A 48 -7.19 -8.36 -10.20
C PHE A 48 -6.97 -6.97 -10.81
N PHE A 49 -7.98 -6.38 -11.44
CA PHE A 49 -7.83 -5.04 -12.03
C PHE A 49 -7.56 -3.95 -10.99
N VAL A 50 -8.25 -4.00 -9.86
CA VAL A 50 -7.99 -3.06 -8.76
C VAL A 50 -6.56 -3.23 -8.24
N TRP A 51 -6.16 -4.46 -7.97
CA TRP A 51 -4.85 -4.77 -7.41
C TRP A 51 -3.71 -4.50 -8.40
N LEU A 52 -3.88 -4.81 -9.68
CA LEU A 52 -2.91 -4.48 -10.72
C LEU A 52 -2.63 -2.96 -10.74
N CYS A 53 -3.67 -2.14 -10.78
CA CYS A 53 -3.51 -0.69 -10.80
C CYS A 53 -2.88 -0.13 -9.51
N TRP A 54 -3.09 -0.80 -8.37
CA TRP A 54 -2.43 -0.40 -7.14
C TRP A 54 -0.93 -0.72 -7.17
N ASN A 55 -0.52 -1.72 -7.93
CA ASN A 55 0.89 -2.10 -8.09
C ASN A 55 1.60 -1.37 -9.23
N VAL A 56 0.90 -0.69 -10.13
CA VAL A 56 1.52 0.16 -11.15
C VAL A 56 1.77 1.53 -10.56
N VAL A 57 2.87 1.67 -9.85
CA VAL A 57 3.21 2.86 -9.07
C VAL A 57 4.34 3.62 -9.75
N VAL A 58 4.20 4.93 -9.90
CA VAL A 58 5.28 5.80 -10.40
C VAL A 58 6.53 5.68 -9.52
N GLY A 59 6.34 5.53 -8.21
CA GLY A 59 7.42 5.26 -7.27
C GLY A 59 8.21 3.99 -7.55
N ASP A 60 7.61 2.98 -8.22
CA ASP A 60 8.32 1.74 -8.58
C ASP A 60 9.29 1.99 -9.74
N LEU A 61 8.89 2.81 -10.72
CA LEU A 61 9.79 3.28 -11.75
C LEU A 61 10.96 4.05 -11.15
N ALA A 62 10.70 4.94 -10.18
CA ALA A 62 11.72 5.68 -9.46
C ALA A 62 12.62 4.76 -8.60
N THR A 63 12.06 3.71 -7.97
CA THR A 63 12.84 2.68 -7.27
C THR A 63 13.78 1.96 -8.23
N GLY A 64 13.28 1.59 -9.40
CA GLY A 64 14.11 1.01 -10.47
C GLY A 64 15.22 1.96 -10.91
N THR A 65 14.92 3.24 -11.11
CA THR A 65 15.91 4.28 -11.44
C THR A 65 16.99 4.38 -10.37
N ALA A 66 16.61 4.34 -9.07
CA ALA A 66 17.54 4.35 -7.95
C ALA A 66 18.47 3.13 -7.92
N LEU A 67 17.91 1.94 -8.14
CA LEU A 67 18.69 0.70 -8.22
C LEU A 67 19.67 0.74 -9.39
N GLY A 68 19.18 1.11 -10.59
CA GLY A 68 20.00 1.14 -11.81
C GLY A 68 21.13 2.17 -11.76
N SER A 69 20.89 3.33 -11.15
CA SER A 69 21.96 4.32 -10.96
C SER A 69 23.04 3.91 -9.95
N SER A 70 22.73 2.98 -9.05
CA SER A 70 23.59 2.62 -7.90
C SER A 70 24.16 1.22 -7.95
N MET A 71 23.58 0.31 -8.72
CA MET A 71 23.91 -1.12 -8.76
C MET A 71 24.08 -1.62 -10.19
N LYS A 72 24.94 -2.63 -10.40
CA LYS A 72 24.98 -3.36 -11.67
C LYS A 72 23.61 -3.97 -11.96
N PHE A 73 23.27 -4.10 -13.23
CA PHE A 73 21.97 -4.63 -13.66
C PHE A 73 21.61 -5.97 -12.99
N ARG A 74 22.60 -6.91 -12.96
CA ARG A 74 22.41 -8.20 -12.28
C ARG A 74 22.07 -8.06 -10.80
N ASP A 75 22.78 -7.20 -10.10
CA ASP A 75 22.62 -7.03 -8.65
C ASP A 75 21.29 -6.33 -8.34
N ALA A 76 20.91 -5.36 -9.17
CA ALA A 76 19.61 -4.69 -9.09
C ALA A 76 18.43 -5.67 -9.31
N LEU A 77 18.55 -6.59 -10.29
CA LEU A 77 17.54 -7.63 -10.52
C LEU A 77 17.45 -8.61 -9.34
N ILE A 78 18.58 -8.99 -8.75
CA ILE A 78 18.59 -9.86 -7.57
C ILE A 78 17.93 -9.16 -6.39
N ALA A 79 18.28 -7.89 -6.13
CA ALA A 79 17.67 -7.11 -5.05
C ALA A 79 16.15 -6.99 -5.22
N LEU A 80 15.70 -6.68 -6.45
CA LEU A 80 14.29 -6.59 -6.81
C LEU A 80 13.58 -7.94 -6.60
N SER A 81 14.16 -9.04 -7.11
CA SER A 81 13.56 -10.37 -6.98
C SER A 81 13.40 -10.83 -5.54
N ILE A 82 14.43 -10.62 -4.70
CA ILE A 82 14.38 -11.00 -3.28
C ILE A 82 13.34 -10.14 -2.56
N GLY A 83 13.34 -8.83 -2.80
CA GLY A 83 12.37 -7.92 -2.19
C GLY A 83 10.93 -8.29 -2.53
N ASP A 84 10.64 -8.56 -3.79
CA ASP A 84 9.30 -8.91 -4.28
C ASP A 84 8.80 -10.27 -3.78
N ILE A 85 9.67 -11.27 -3.69
CA ILE A 85 9.29 -12.57 -3.09
C ILE A 85 8.85 -12.36 -1.64
N ILE A 86 9.57 -11.55 -0.89
CA ILE A 86 9.21 -11.26 0.50
C ILE A 86 7.90 -10.48 0.58
N LEU A 87 7.76 -9.44 -0.25
CA LEU A 87 6.54 -8.64 -0.33
C LEU A 87 5.32 -9.51 -0.62
N VAL A 88 5.36 -10.33 -1.66
CA VAL A 88 4.20 -11.15 -2.08
C VAL A 88 3.83 -12.17 -1.02
N VAL A 89 4.80 -12.82 -0.37
CA VAL A 89 4.54 -13.81 0.69
C VAL A 89 3.80 -13.15 1.86
N VAL A 90 4.30 -12.01 2.34
CA VAL A 90 3.66 -11.32 3.49
C VAL A 90 2.30 -10.75 3.08
N MET A 91 2.18 -10.17 1.88
CA MET A 91 0.91 -9.63 1.40
C MET A 91 -0.18 -10.70 1.22
N ILE A 92 0.16 -11.90 0.73
CA ILE A 92 -0.80 -13.01 0.64
C ILE A 92 -1.32 -13.38 2.04
N MET A 93 -0.45 -13.42 3.04
CA MET A 93 -0.86 -13.70 4.42
C MET A 93 -1.81 -12.60 4.94
N THR A 94 -1.45 -11.34 4.79
CA THR A 94 -2.23 -10.22 5.33
C THR A 94 -3.54 -9.99 4.57
N VAL A 95 -3.55 -10.13 3.23
CA VAL A 95 -4.80 -10.06 2.45
C VAL A 95 -5.75 -11.21 2.75
N TYR A 96 -5.21 -12.41 2.99
CA TYR A 96 -6.02 -13.56 3.39
C TYR A 96 -6.73 -13.29 4.72
N ILE A 97 -6.03 -12.73 5.71
CA ILE A 97 -6.64 -12.31 6.98
C ILE A 97 -7.75 -11.28 6.71
N GLY A 98 -7.50 -10.26 5.90
CA GLY A 98 -8.49 -9.25 5.53
C GLY A 98 -9.71 -9.83 4.82
N SER A 99 -9.54 -10.72 3.85
CA SER A 99 -10.63 -11.36 3.11
C SER A 99 -11.46 -12.30 4.01
N LYS A 100 -10.82 -12.99 4.94
CA LYS A 100 -11.49 -13.90 5.88
C LYS A 100 -12.35 -13.15 6.88
N THR A 101 -11.86 -12.06 7.43
CA THR A 101 -12.51 -11.26 8.47
C THR A 101 -13.47 -10.21 7.91
N GLY A 102 -13.17 -9.66 6.75
CA GLY A 102 -13.88 -8.51 6.16
C GLY A 102 -13.49 -7.16 6.76
N LEU A 103 -12.46 -7.11 7.61
CA LEU A 103 -12.06 -5.93 8.37
C LEU A 103 -10.93 -5.15 7.69
N ALA A 104 -10.92 -3.83 7.92
CA ALA A 104 -9.82 -2.96 7.54
C ALA A 104 -8.54 -3.29 8.32
N ALA A 105 -7.37 -2.97 7.75
CA ALA A 105 -6.08 -3.31 8.31
C ALA A 105 -5.90 -2.82 9.76
N MET A 106 -6.22 -1.55 10.03
CA MET A 106 -6.06 -1.01 11.38
C MET A 106 -7.08 -1.55 12.39
N SER A 107 -8.25 -1.98 11.92
CA SER A 107 -9.21 -2.71 12.76
C SER A 107 -8.66 -4.10 13.15
N LEU A 108 -7.99 -4.79 12.22
CA LEU A 108 -7.30 -6.07 12.51
C LEU A 108 -6.15 -5.87 13.51
N ILE A 109 -5.31 -4.87 13.30
CA ILE A 109 -4.22 -4.52 14.23
C ILE A 109 -4.76 -4.20 15.62
N ARG A 110 -5.96 -3.61 15.74
CA ARG A 110 -6.58 -3.32 17.05
C ARG A 110 -6.80 -4.59 17.87
N PHE A 111 -7.21 -5.69 17.23
CA PHE A 111 -7.31 -6.99 17.91
C PHE A 111 -5.94 -7.53 18.34
N THR A 112 -4.88 -7.22 17.61
CA THR A 112 -3.52 -7.70 17.88
C THR A 112 -2.81 -6.91 18.97
N VAL A 113 -2.93 -5.55 19.00
CA VAL A 113 -2.14 -4.68 19.88
C VAL A 113 -2.96 -3.96 20.94
N GLY A 114 -4.29 -4.09 20.92
CA GLY A 114 -5.20 -3.42 21.85
C GLY A 114 -5.81 -2.14 21.32
N ARG A 115 -6.83 -1.62 22.04
CA ARG A 115 -7.66 -0.48 21.62
C ARG A 115 -6.85 0.79 21.37
N VAL A 116 -5.94 1.12 22.27
CA VAL A 116 -5.08 2.31 22.22
C VAL A 116 -3.75 1.99 21.55
N GLY A 117 -3.23 0.77 21.74
CA GLY A 117 -1.98 0.32 21.11
C GLY A 117 -2.00 0.50 19.59
N THR A 118 -3.16 0.32 18.94
CA THR A 118 -3.33 0.51 17.50
C THR A 118 -3.12 1.96 17.02
N TYR A 119 -3.21 2.97 17.90
CA TYR A 119 -3.07 4.38 17.49
C TYR A 119 -1.67 4.69 16.98
N ILE A 120 -0.62 4.08 17.56
CA ILE A 120 0.76 4.24 17.07
C ILE A 120 0.87 3.68 15.65
N PHE A 121 0.33 2.49 15.40
CA PHE A 121 0.34 1.85 14.09
C PHE A 121 -0.45 2.68 13.06
N SER A 122 -1.62 3.17 13.45
CA SER A 122 -2.44 4.02 12.61
C SER A 122 -1.76 5.34 12.27
N ALA A 123 -1.10 5.97 13.23
CA ALA A 123 -0.34 7.21 13.00
C ALA A 123 0.82 6.99 12.01
N ILE A 124 1.56 5.88 12.14
CA ILE A 124 2.64 5.51 11.22
C ILE A 124 2.08 5.32 9.80
N ILE A 125 0.99 4.56 9.64
CA ILE A 125 0.38 4.33 8.33
C ILE A 125 -0.20 5.62 7.74
N CYS A 126 -0.81 6.48 8.56
CA CYS A 126 -1.32 7.78 8.11
C CYS A 126 -0.18 8.65 7.54
N VAL A 127 0.90 8.85 8.32
CA VAL A 127 2.06 9.64 7.90
C VAL A 127 2.72 9.05 6.67
N THR A 128 2.89 7.72 6.63
CA THR A 128 3.45 7.02 5.47
C THR A 128 2.60 7.21 4.23
N SER A 129 1.29 7.01 4.32
CA SER A 129 0.42 7.10 3.15
C SER A 129 0.30 8.54 2.63
N VAL A 130 0.29 9.54 3.52
CA VAL A 130 0.33 10.96 3.14
C VAL A 130 1.69 11.32 2.53
N GLY A 131 2.79 10.78 3.08
CA GLY A 131 4.14 10.92 2.52
C GLY A 131 4.23 10.36 1.10
N TRP A 132 3.68 9.16 0.86
CA TRP A 132 3.59 8.56 -0.47
C TRP A 132 2.76 9.42 -1.44
N PHE A 133 1.60 9.91 -0.99
CA PHE A 133 0.78 10.82 -1.80
C PHE A 133 1.59 12.05 -2.22
N ALA A 134 2.28 12.69 -1.28
CA ALA A 134 3.10 13.87 -1.54
C ALA A 134 4.30 13.58 -2.48
N THR A 135 4.99 12.47 -2.28
CA THR A 135 6.13 12.04 -3.12
C THR A 135 5.68 11.83 -4.57
N GLN A 136 4.56 11.15 -4.79
CA GLN A 136 4.03 10.95 -6.14
C GLN A 136 3.57 12.25 -6.81
N LEU A 137 3.14 13.26 -6.05
CA LEU A 137 2.88 14.60 -6.59
C LEU A 137 4.17 15.28 -7.07
N GLY A 138 5.28 15.07 -6.36
CA GLY A 138 6.60 15.53 -6.81
C GLY A 138 7.00 14.86 -8.13
N PHE A 139 6.85 13.54 -8.25
CA PHE A 139 7.10 12.85 -9.53
C PHE A 139 6.19 13.33 -10.66
N PHE A 140 4.91 13.54 -10.39
CA PHE A 140 4.01 14.15 -11.36
C PHE A 140 4.52 15.51 -11.82
N GLY A 141 4.99 16.35 -10.90
CA GLY A 141 5.59 17.64 -11.22
C GLY A 141 6.85 17.53 -12.09
N GLN A 142 7.75 16.59 -11.76
CA GLN A 142 8.98 16.34 -12.54
C GLN A 142 8.68 15.85 -13.97
N ILE A 143 7.68 14.99 -14.15
CA ILE A 143 7.25 14.50 -15.46
C ILE A 143 6.69 15.64 -16.30
N TRP A 144 5.73 16.41 -15.77
CA TRP A 144 5.05 17.44 -16.54
C TRP A 144 5.88 18.72 -16.77
N SER A 145 6.90 18.96 -15.94
CA SER A 145 7.86 20.07 -16.17
C SER A 145 8.72 19.88 -17.43
N GLN A 146 8.80 18.66 -17.98
CA GLN A 146 9.44 18.40 -19.27
C GLN A 146 8.64 18.99 -20.46
N TYR A 147 7.34 19.22 -20.29
CA TYR A 147 6.42 19.64 -21.36
C TYR A 147 5.79 21.01 -21.12
N LEU A 148 5.72 21.45 -19.88
CA LEU A 148 5.06 22.69 -19.49
C LEU A 148 6.06 23.65 -18.83
N PRO A 149 6.07 24.94 -19.19
CA PRO A 149 6.92 25.95 -18.56
C PRO A 149 6.37 26.34 -17.17
N ILE A 150 6.08 25.34 -16.33
CA ILE A 150 5.51 25.49 -14.98
C ILE A 150 6.42 24.77 -14.00
N SER A 151 6.69 25.42 -12.86
CA SER A 151 7.56 24.82 -11.84
C SER A 151 6.98 23.54 -11.22
N VAL A 152 7.85 22.59 -10.87
CA VAL A 152 7.50 21.30 -10.25
C VAL A 152 6.56 21.47 -9.05
N PRO A 153 6.78 22.40 -8.08
CA PRO A 153 5.87 22.58 -6.96
C PRO A 153 4.44 22.97 -7.37
N ILE A 154 4.29 23.85 -8.37
CA ILE A 154 2.95 24.26 -8.84
C ILE A 154 2.25 23.09 -9.53
N LEU A 155 2.96 22.34 -10.36
CA LEU A 155 2.44 21.12 -11.00
C LEU A 155 2.02 20.08 -9.95
N ALA A 156 2.80 19.89 -8.88
CA ALA A 156 2.44 19.02 -7.78
C ALA A 156 1.11 19.40 -7.11
N VAL A 157 0.85 20.72 -6.92
CA VAL A 157 -0.43 21.20 -6.40
C VAL A 157 -1.58 20.88 -7.36
N LEU A 158 -1.44 21.15 -8.65
CA LEU A 158 -2.46 20.86 -9.65
C LEU A 158 -2.79 19.37 -9.73
N GLY A 159 -1.74 18.52 -9.79
CA GLY A 159 -1.88 17.07 -9.75
C GLY A 159 -2.56 16.58 -8.46
N GLY A 160 -2.20 17.20 -7.33
CA GLY A 160 -2.77 16.86 -6.03
C GLY A 160 -4.26 17.14 -5.93
N ILE A 161 -4.72 18.30 -6.38
CA ILE A 161 -6.15 18.66 -6.44
C ILE A 161 -6.89 17.66 -7.33
N MET A 162 -6.36 17.36 -8.51
CA MET A 162 -6.93 16.41 -9.45
C MET A 162 -7.08 15.01 -8.82
N MET A 163 -6.01 14.47 -8.23
CA MET A 163 -5.99 13.11 -7.68
C MET A 163 -6.83 13.00 -6.40
N ALA A 164 -6.78 13.99 -5.50
CA ALA A 164 -7.58 14.01 -4.28
C ALA A 164 -9.09 14.07 -4.57
N SER A 165 -9.52 14.76 -5.63
CA SER A 165 -10.93 14.92 -5.98
C SER A 165 -11.69 13.60 -6.17
N THR A 166 -10.99 12.56 -6.60
CA THR A 166 -11.56 11.21 -6.84
C THR A 166 -11.42 10.29 -5.63
N ALA A 167 -10.39 10.49 -4.79
CA ALA A 167 -10.18 9.71 -3.58
C ALA A 167 -11.34 9.87 -2.55
N ILE A 168 -11.99 11.02 -2.56
CA ILE A 168 -13.15 11.34 -1.71
C ILE A 168 -14.31 10.37 -1.94
N LYS A 169 -14.42 9.75 -3.13
CA LYS A 169 -15.49 8.82 -3.50
C LYS A 169 -15.36 7.41 -2.92
N GLY A 170 -14.31 7.16 -2.12
CA GLY A 170 -14.04 5.88 -1.47
C GLY A 170 -13.74 4.74 -2.45
N PHE A 171 -13.89 3.49 -1.97
CA PHE A 171 -13.50 2.28 -2.73
C PHE A 171 -14.22 2.14 -4.08
N LYS A 172 -15.51 2.50 -4.17
CA LYS A 172 -16.26 2.45 -5.46
C LYS A 172 -15.66 3.38 -6.53
N GLY A 173 -15.15 4.55 -6.13
CA GLY A 173 -14.46 5.48 -7.03
C GLY A 173 -13.13 4.91 -7.53
N MET A 174 -12.38 4.26 -6.64
CA MET A 174 -11.12 3.60 -6.95
C MET A 174 -11.32 2.42 -7.92
N GLU A 175 -12.31 1.56 -7.67
CA GLU A 175 -12.62 0.41 -8.54
C GLU A 175 -12.93 0.85 -9.97
N LYS A 176 -13.71 1.92 -10.15
CA LYS A 176 -14.05 2.44 -11.48
C LYS A 176 -12.82 2.95 -12.24
N LEU A 177 -11.99 3.76 -11.60
CA LEU A 177 -10.78 4.29 -12.22
C LEU A 177 -9.78 3.17 -12.55
N SER A 178 -9.57 2.24 -11.62
CA SER A 178 -8.68 1.10 -11.81
C SER A 178 -9.14 0.20 -12.95
N THR A 179 -10.44 -0.09 -13.07
CA THR A 179 -10.97 -0.90 -14.17
C THR A 179 -10.71 -0.25 -15.53
N PHE A 180 -10.83 1.08 -15.64
CA PHE A 180 -10.53 1.84 -16.84
C PHE A 180 -9.02 1.87 -17.14
N ALA A 181 -8.20 2.07 -16.13
CA ALA A 181 -6.75 2.26 -16.25
C ALA A 181 -5.97 0.97 -16.49
N ALA A 182 -6.48 -0.19 -16.04
CA ALA A 182 -5.72 -1.43 -15.96
C ALA A 182 -5.14 -1.89 -17.32
N ILE A 183 -5.95 -1.90 -18.38
CA ILE A 183 -5.49 -2.37 -19.70
C ILE A 183 -4.46 -1.42 -20.32
N PRO A 184 -4.69 -0.09 -20.39
CA PRO A 184 -3.67 0.85 -20.85
C PRO A 184 -2.36 0.77 -20.07
N LEU A 185 -2.43 0.63 -18.74
CA LEU A 185 -1.23 0.53 -17.91
C LEU A 185 -0.48 -0.78 -18.12
N LEU A 186 -1.18 -1.90 -18.25
CA LEU A 186 -0.56 -3.19 -18.55
C LEU A 186 0.18 -3.16 -19.88
N LEU A 187 -0.45 -2.61 -20.92
CA LEU A 187 0.18 -2.44 -22.24
C LEU A 187 1.39 -1.52 -22.15
N PHE A 188 1.29 -0.40 -21.43
CA PHE A 188 2.38 0.53 -21.23
C PHE A 188 3.61 -0.16 -20.61
N ILE A 189 3.44 -0.94 -19.53
CA ILE A 189 4.54 -1.64 -18.85
C ILE A 189 5.21 -2.64 -19.81
N VAL A 190 4.42 -3.47 -20.49
CA VAL A 190 4.95 -4.49 -21.39
C VAL A 190 5.71 -3.85 -22.57
N LEU A 191 5.14 -2.81 -23.19
CA LEU A 191 5.77 -2.11 -24.30
C LEU A 191 7.04 -1.37 -23.86
N ALA A 192 7.00 -0.68 -22.69
CA ALA A 192 8.15 -0.02 -22.12
C ALA A 192 9.32 -0.99 -21.94
N LEU A 193 9.06 -2.12 -21.27
CA LEU A 193 10.09 -3.12 -21.00
C LEU A 193 10.63 -3.77 -22.27
N VAL A 194 9.75 -4.25 -23.16
CA VAL A 194 10.15 -4.92 -24.41
C VAL A 194 10.99 -4.00 -25.28
N ASN A 195 10.57 -2.74 -25.45
CA ASN A 195 11.28 -1.80 -26.30
C ASN A 195 12.57 -1.30 -25.63
N CYS A 196 12.58 -1.14 -24.30
CA CYS A 196 13.79 -0.83 -23.55
C CYS A 196 14.86 -1.91 -23.73
N VAL A 197 14.50 -3.19 -23.55
CA VAL A 197 15.44 -4.31 -23.71
C VAL A 197 15.88 -4.46 -25.17
N ARG A 198 14.97 -4.28 -26.14
CA ARG A 198 15.31 -4.36 -27.57
C ARG A 198 16.28 -3.26 -28.02
N LEU A 199 16.08 -2.02 -27.56
CA LEU A 199 16.89 -0.87 -27.98
C LEU A 199 18.27 -0.88 -27.32
N ILE A 200 18.32 -1.13 -26.01
CA ILE A 200 19.58 -1.12 -25.25
C ILE A 200 20.40 -2.38 -25.51
N GLY A 201 19.73 -3.52 -25.71
CA GLY A 201 20.37 -4.84 -25.85
C GLY A 201 20.75 -5.46 -24.50
N VAL A 202 20.53 -6.77 -24.37
CA VAL A 202 20.77 -7.50 -23.12
C VAL A 202 22.23 -7.44 -22.70
N ASP A 203 23.15 -7.65 -23.66
CA ASP A 203 24.61 -7.64 -23.38
C ASP A 203 25.08 -6.27 -22.87
N SER A 204 24.54 -5.19 -23.43
CA SER A 204 24.84 -3.83 -23.01
C SER A 204 24.39 -3.62 -21.56
N LEU A 205 23.17 -4.04 -21.19
CA LEU A 205 22.65 -3.91 -19.82
C LEU A 205 23.56 -4.58 -18.79
N PHE A 206 24.11 -5.76 -19.12
CA PHE A 206 25.00 -6.47 -18.21
C PHE A 206 26.44 -5.90 -18.17
N SER A 207 26.83 -5.10 -19.16
CA SER A 207 28.16 -4.46 -19.23
C SER A 207 28.21 -3.08 -18.57
N TYR A 208 27.08 -2.39 -18.39
CA TYR A 208 27.04 -1.07 -17.74
C TYR A 208 27.50 -1.13 -16.27
N SER A 209 28.27 -0.10 -15.89
CA SER A 209 28.65 0.13 -14.50
C SER A 209 27.90 1.35 -13.96
N PRO A 210 27.33 1.25 -12.76
CA PRO A 210 26.59 2.36 -12.16
C PRO A 210 27.51 3.53 -11.84
N THR A 211 26.99 4.75 -11.99
CA THR A 211 27.70 6.00 -11.70
C THR A 211 27.30 6.62 -10.36
N GLY A 212 26.13 6.21 -9.81
CA GLY A 212 25.60 6.68 -8.54
C GLY A 212 25.95 5.76 -7.36
N SER A 213 25.76 6.27 -6.16
CA SER A 213 26.05 5.54 -4.89
C SER A 213 24.94 5.67 -3.85
N GLN A 214 23.70 5.98 -4.24
CA GLN A 214 22.59 6.19 -3.29
C GLN A 214 22.20 4.89 -2.55
N ILE A 215 22.38 3.73 -3.21
CA ILE A 215 22.16 2.40 -2.64
C ILE A 215 23.52 1.68 -2.57
N GLY A 216 24.14 1.71 -1.39
CA GLY A 216 25.54 1.26 -1.24
C GLY A 216 25.74 -0.26 -1.20
N THR A 217 24.72 -1.08 -0.87
CA THR A 217 24.85 -2.52 -0.69
C THR A 217 23.65 -3.29 -1.20
N MET A 218 23.82 -4.61 -1.48
CA MET A 218 22.72 -5.52 -1.81
C MET A 218 21.63 -5.52 -0.72
N ALA A 219 22.02 -5.54 0.55
CA ALA A 219 21.09 -5.53 1.68
C ALA A 219 20.25 -4.26 1.73
N THR A 220 20.86 -3.10 1.47
CA THR A 220 20.16 -1.82 1.35
C THR A 220 19.22 -1.84 0.14
N GLY A 221 19.67 -2.36 -1.01
CA GLY A 221 18.83 -2.49 -2.20
C GLY A 221 17.57 -3.32 -1.95
N VAL A 222 17.70 -4.49 -1.34
CA VAL A 222 16.54 -5.34 -0.96
C VAL A 222 15.63 -4.62 0.04
N THR A 223 16.21 -3.94 1.05
CA THR A 223 15.41 -3.18 2.04
C THR A 223 14.65 -2.03 1.39
N THR A 224 15.26 -1.34 0.40
CA THR A 224 14.63 -0.26 -0.37
C THR A 224 13.47 -0.80 -1.21
N VAL A 225 13.65 -1.95 -1.89
CA VAL A 225 12.57 -2.62 -2.65
C VAL A 225 11.42 -3.02 -1.72
N ILE A 226 11.71 -3.61 -0.57
CA ILE A 226 10.66 -3.91 0.42
C ILE A 226 10.01 -2.61 0.91
N GLY A 227 10.80 -1.56 1.12
CA GLY A 227 10.33 -0.25 1.56
C GLY A 227 9.37 0.42 0.60
N SER A 228 9.56 0.26 -0.72
CA SER A 228 8.71 0.85 -1.74
C SER A 228 7.25 0.38 -1.65
N TRP A 229 7.02 -0.83 -1.12
CA TRP A 229 5.68 -1.40 -0.90
C TRP A 229 5.41 -1.80 0.56
N ALA A 230 6.25 -1.38 1.51
CA ALA A 230 6.09 -1.73 2.92
C ALA A 230 4.71 -1.34 3.49
N ALA A 231 4.21 -0.14 3.15
CA ALA A 231 2.87 0.28 3.53
C ALA A 231 1.80 -0.71 3.05
N GLY A 232 1.95 -1.22 1.83
CA GLY A 232 1.07 -2.25 1.27
C GLY A 232 1.05 -3.52 2.11
N MET A 233 2.20 -4.00 2.60
CA MET A 233 2.24 -5.19 3.47
C MET A 233 1.29 -5.08 4.67
N ALA A 234 1.21 -3.90 5.27
CA ALA A 234 0.37 -3.65 6.44
C ALA A 234 -1.08 -3.29 6.06
N THR A 235 -1.32 -2.65 4.92
CA THR A 235 -2.63 -2.08 4.54
C THR A 235 -3.38 -2.86 3.48
N VAL A 236 -2.78 -3.86 2.85
CA VAL A 236 -3.46 -4.69 1.85
C VAL A 236 -4.78 -5.31 2.33
N PRO A 237 -5.04 -5.57 3.62
CA PRO A 237 -6.37 -5.95 4.10
C PRO A 237 -7.45 -4.92 3.77
N ASP A 238 -7.12 -3.63 3.62
CA ASP A 238 -8.08 -2.58 3.25
C ASP A 238 -8.70 -2.82 1.87
N CYS A 239 -7.93 -3.41 0.94
CA CYS A 239 -8.41 -3.91 -0.34
C CYS A 239 -8.99 -5.33 -0.20
N GLY A 240 -8.25 -6.23 0.44
CA GLY A 240 -8.55 -7.65 0.56
C GLY A 240 -9.89 -7.96 1.21
N ARG A 241 -10.37 -7.11 2.13
CA ARG A 241 -11.68 -7.26 2.77
C ARG A 241 -12.86 -7.21 1.80
N PHE A 242 -12.67 -6.60 0.64
CA PHE A 242 -13.63 -6.59 -0.45
C PHE A 242 -13.52 -7.80 -1.40
N ALA A 243 -12.55 -8.69 -1.20
CA ALA A 243 -12.40 -9.91 -1.97
C ALA A 243 -13.24 -11.06 -1.38
N LYS A 244 -13.83 -11.90 -2.24
CA LYS A 244 -14.38 -13.19 -1.83
C LYS A 244 -13.24 -14.09 -1.35
N THR A 245 -13.44 -14.75 -0.21
CA THR A 245 -12.40 -15.58 0.41
C THR A 245 -12.16 -16.86 -0.38
N ASP A 246 -11.06 -16.91 -1.11
CA ASP A 246 -10.56 -18.06 -1.85
C ASP A 246 -9.03 -17.89 -1.92
N ILE A 247 -8.30 -18.63 -1.10
CA ILE A 247 -6.86 -18.43 -0.95
C ILE A 247 -6.09 -18.63 -2.26
N ILE A 248 -6.50 -19.58 -3.10
CA ILE A 248 -5.82 -19.84 -4.37
C ILE A 248 -6.00 -18.66 -5.33
N LYS A 249 -7.25 -18.20 -5.52
CA LYS A 249 -7.55 -17.06 -6.39
C LYS A 249 -6.93 -15.77 -5.88
N ILE A 250 -6.97 -15.54 -4.56
CA ILE A 250 -6.30 -14.41 -3.92
C ILE A 250 -4.79 -14.46 -4.22
N SER A 251 -4.14 -15.61 -4.00
CA SER A 251 -2.70 -15.74 -4.25
C SER A 251 -2.35 -15.46 -5.71
N ILE A 252 -3.11 -16.03 -6.66
CA ILE A 252 -2.89 -15.78 -8.09
C ILE A 252 -3.02 -14.29 -8.43
N VAL A 253 -4.06 -13.63 -7.92
CA VAL A 253 -4.31 -12.20 -8.16
C VAL A 253 -3.18 -11.35 -7.60
N TRP A 254 -2.74 -11.64 -6.35
CA TRP A 254 -1.69 -10.85 -5.69
C TRP A 254 -0.32 -11.06 -6.32
N ILE A 255 0.04 -12.30 -6.66
CA ILE A 255 1.29 -12.60 -7.39
C ILE A 255 1.29 -11.91 -8.76
N ALA A 256 0.22 -12.07 -9.53
CA ALA A 256 0.15 -11.51 -10.88
C ALA A 256 0.19 -9.97 -10.87
N GLY A 257 -0.57 -9.32 -9.97
CA GLY A 257 -0.58 -7.87 -9.88
C GLY A 257 0.77 -7.29 -9.47
N LEU A 258 1.44 -7.91 -8.49
CA LEU A 258 2.79 -7.50 -8.08
C LEU A 258 3.81 -7.73 -9.22
N PHE A 259 3.74 -8.88 -9.89
CA PHE A 259 4.63 -9.20 -11.01
C PHE A 259 4.52 -8.16 -12.13
N PHE A 260 3.33 -7.84 -12.60
CA PHE A 260 3.15 -6.88 -13.69
C PHE A 260 3.45 -5.45 -13.27
N GLY A 261 3.05 -5.04 -12.07
CA GLY A 261 3.26 -3.67 -11.58
C GLY A 261 4.64 -3.49 -10.97
N HIS A 262 4.87 -4.09 -9.83
CA HIS A 262 6.02 -3.82 -8.97
C HIS A 262 7.32 -4.50 -9.43
N PHE A 263 7.25 -5.61 -10.19
CA PHE A 263 8.45 -6.27 -10.71
C PHE A 263 8.88 -5.76 -12.08
N LEU A 264 7.96 -5.74 -13.06
CA LEU A 264 8.33 -5.41 -14.44
C LEU A 264 8.63 -3.92 -14.64
N LEU A 265 7.89 -3.03 -13.98
CA LEU A 265 8.08 -1.58 -14.14
C LEU A 265 9.44 -1.08 -13.62
N PRO A 266 9.92 -1.50 -12.44
CA PRO A 266 11.28 -1.17 -12.01
C PRO A 266 12.37 -1.66 -12.95
N ILE A 267 12.23 -2.81 -13.60
CA ILE A 267 13.22 -3.31 -14.57
C ILE A 267 13.42 -2.31 -15.72
N ALA A 268 12.33 -1.72 -16.22
CA ALA A 268 12.43 -0.66 -17.22
C ALA A 268 13.17 0.57 -16.66
N GLY A 269 12.89 0.94 -15.39
CA GLY A 269 13.58 2.02 -14.69
C GLY A 269 15.09 1.75 -14.51
N ILE A 270 15.46 0.53 -14.09
CA ILE A 270 16.86 0.09 -13.98
C ILE A 270 17.56 0.22 -15.33
N ALA A 271 16.97 -0.34 -16.38
CA ALA A 271 17.56 -0.36 -17.70
C ALA A 271 17.73 1.06 -18.29
N ALA A 272 16.71 1.90 -18.15
CA ALA A 272 16.76 3.27 -18.63
C ALA A 272 17.78 4.12 -17.86
N ALA A 273 17.84 4.02 -16.54
CA ALA A 273 18.80 4.75 -15.71
C ALA A 273 20.25 4.38 -16.04
N LEU A 274 20.53 3.09 -16.23
CA LEU A 274 21.86 2.62 -16.67
C LEU A 274 22.22 3.14 -18.06
N HIS A 275 21.26 3.07 -19.02
CA HIS A 275 21.51 3.50 -20.40
C HIS A 275 21.71 5.02 -20.52
N LEU A 276 20.92 5.79 -19.79
CA LEU A 276 20.98 7.27 -19.81
C LEU A 276 22.04 7.83 -18.86
N GLU A 277 22.63 6.99 -18.03
CA GLU A 277 23.58 7.38 -16.98
C GLU A 277 23.06 8.53 -16.10
N THR A 278 21.76 8.51 -15.80
CA THR A 278 21.11 9.59 -15.07
C THR A 278 20.18 9.09 -13.96
N TRP A 279 20.07 9.92 -12.92
CA TRP A 279 19.11 9.80 -11.83
C TRP A 279 17.88 10.70 -12.03
N ASP A 280 17.90 11.61 -13.00
CA ASP A 280 16.79 12.53 -13.25
C ASP A 280 15.52 11.76 -13.64
N PHE A 281 14.56 11.72 -12.72
CA PHE A 281 13.33 10.96 -12.90
C PHE A 281 12.47 11.52 -14.04
N GLY A 282 12.46 12.83 -14.27
CA GLY A 282 11.77 13.45 -15.40
C GLY A 282 12.30 12.93 -16.74
N VAL A 283 13.63 12.90 -16.90
CA VAL A 283 14.31 12.39 -18.11
C VAL A 283 14.07 10.90 -18.29
N VAL A 284 14.21 10.09 -17.24
CA VAL A 284 13.98 8.63 -17.32
C VAL A 284 12.51 8.31 -17.66
N SER A 285 11.56 9.01 -17.07
CA SER A 285 10.14 8.80 -17.34
C SER A 285 9.73 9.20 -18.75
N ASP A 286 10.29 10.30 -19.30
CA ASP A 286 10.08 10.69 -20.68
C ASP A 286 10.62 9.64 -21.65
N TYR A 287 11.86 9.18 -21.45
CA TYR A 287 12.46 8.15 -22.26
C TYR A 287 11.63 6.86 -22.29
N ILE A 288 11.17 6.39 -21.15
CA ILE A 288 10.29 5.22 -21.04
C ILE A 288 8.95 5.48 -21.73
N GLY A 289 8.40 6.67 -21.57
CA GLY A 289 7.17 7.09 -22.24
C GLY A 289 7.28 7.02 -23.75
N VAL A 290 8.37 7.54 -24.32
CA VAL A 290 8.68 7.47 -25.75
C VAL A 290 8.84 6.02 -26.22
N LEU A 291 9.57 5.19 -25.46
CA LEU A 291 9.75 3.78 -25.81
C LEU A 291 8.44 2.99 -25.81
N ALA A 292 7.57 3.25 -24.86
CA ALA A 292 6.31 2.52 -24.73
C ALA A 292 5.25 2.93 -25.76
N THR A 293 5.21 4.22 -26.15
CA THR A 293 4.08 4.79 -26.89
C THR A 293 4.45 5.50 -28.18
N GLY A 294 5.74 5.72 -28.43
CA GLY A 294 6.25 6.60 -29.50
C GLY A 294 6.12 8.08 -29.21
N SER A 295 5.62 8.48 -28.02
CA SER A 295 5.40 9.88 -27.63
C SER A 295 5.60 10.06 -26.13
N GLY A 296 6.48 10.98 -25.74
CA GLY A 296 6.69 11.32 -24.34
C GLY A 296 5.43 11.86 -23.66
N ILE A 297 4.62 12.67 -24.33
CA ILE A 297 3.36 13.21 -23.80
C ILE A 297 2.35 12.07 -23.52
N ILE A 298 2.20 11.11 -24.43
CA ILE A 298 1.31 9.97 -24.20
C ILE A 298 1.83 9.14 -23.03
N GLY A 299 3.15 8.93 -22.96
CA GLY A 299 3.80 8.30 -21.81
C GLY A 299 3.51 9.02 -20.50
N ALA A 300 3.68 10.34 -20.48
CA ALA A 300 3.40 11.19 -19.32
C ALA A 300 1.92 11.08 -18.85
N VAL A 301 0.97 11.02 -19.79
CA VAL A 301 -0.45 10.79 -19.47
C VAL A 301 -0.66 9.42 -18.83
N LEU A 302 -0.05 8.34 -19.35
CA LEU A 302 -0.18 6.99 -18.78
C LEU A 302 0.49 6.88 -17.42
N ILE A 303 1.67 7.46 -17.24
CA ILE A 303 2.35 7.51 -15.93
C ILE A 303 1.53 8.35 -14.94
N THR A 304 0.89 9.45 -15.40
CA THR A 304 -0.06 10.21 -14.57
C THR A 304 -1.26 9.36 -14.13
N LEU A 305 -1.79 8.53 -15.02
CA LEU A 305 -2.89 7.64 -14.69
C LEU A 305 -2.48 6.59 -13.63
N ALA A 306 -1.25 6.09 -13.72
CA ALA A 306 -0.67 5.22 -12.69
C ALA A 306 -0.53 5.95 -11.33
N ALA A 307 0.02 7.16 -11.32
CA ALA A 307 0.10 7.99 -10.12
C ALA A 307 -1.29 8.28 -9.54
N TRP A 308 -2.28 8.52 -10.38
CA TRP A 308 -3.64 8.83 -9.95
C TRP A 308 -4.30 7.65 -9.23
N THR A 309 -4.25 6.45 -9.83
CA THR A 309 -4.83 5.24 -9.22
C THR A 309 -4.19 4.92 -7.88
N THR A 310 -2.87 5.07 -7.77
CA THR A 310 -2.13 4.79 -6.53
C THR A 310 -2.33 5.88 -5.48
N ASN A 311 -2.41 7.14 -5.88
CA ASN A 311 -2.67 8.23 -4.94
C ASN A 311 -4.08 8.20 -4.34
N GLN A 312 -5.06 7.64 -5.05
CA GLN A 312 -6.35 7.33 -4.44
C GLN A 312 -6.20 6.33 -3.29
N GLN A 313 -5.41 5.26 -3.50
CA GLN A 313 -5.13 4.26 -2.46
C GLN A 313 -4.43 4.89 -1.25
N ASN A 314 -3.41 5.72 -1.48
CA ASN A 314 -2.65 6.37 -0.41
C ASN A 314 -3.57 7.20 0.49
N LEU A 315 -4.41 8.07 -0.07
CA LEU A 315 -5.38 8.85 0.70
C LEU A 315 -6.47 7.97 1.34
N TYR A 316 -6.87 6.89 0.70
CA TYR A 316 -7.82 5.94 1.25
C TYR A 316 -7.27 5.23 2.50
N SER A 317 -6.04 4.73 2.43
CA SER A 317 -5.37 4.07 3.55
C SER A 317 -5.07 5.05 4.69
N ALA A 318 -4.60 6.27 4.37
CA ALA A 318 -4.42 7.33 5.35
C ALA A 318 -5.71 7.67 6.08
N SER A 319 -6.82 7.78 5.34
CA SER A 319 -8.14 8.06 5.92
C SER A 319 -8.64 6.92 6.81
N ASN A 320 -8.47 5.66 6.39
CA ASN A 320 -8.82 4.49 7.20
C ASN A 320 -8.02 4.48 8.50
N ALA A 321 -6.71 4.73 8.43
CA ALA A 321 -5.85 4.79 9.59
C ALA A 321 -6.25 5.92 10.56
N THR A 322 -6.56 7.10 10.03
CA THR A 322 -7.01 8.24 10.85
C THR A 322 -8.35 7.96 11.53
N CYS A 323 -9.32 7.37 10.80
CA CYS A 323 -10.62 7.00 11.36
C CYS A 323 -10.52 5.92 12.46
N ASN A 324 -9.42 5.17 12.50
CA ASN A 324 -9.15 4.24 13.59
C ASN A 324 -8.69 4.93 14.89
N ILE A 325 -8.13 6.15 14.80
CA ILE A 325 -7.70 6.96 15.96
C ILE A 325 -8.85 7.83 16.46
N ILE A 326 -9.57 8.48 15.55
CA ILE A 326 -10.65 9.41 15.85
C ILE A 326 -11.93 8.98 15.16
N GLU A 327 -13.01 8.97 15.91
CA GLU A 327 -14.33 8.74 15.33
C GLU A 327 -14.78 9.97 14.53
N VAL A 328 -15.16 9.76 13.28
CA VAL A 328 -15.60 10.83 12.39
C VAL A 328 -16.98 10.53 11.81
N LYS A 329 -17.79 11.56 11.65
CA LYS A 329 -19.11 11.43 11.04
C LYS A 329 -19.02 11.18 9.53
N LYS A 330 -17.99 11.75 8.87
CA LYS A 330 -17.79 11.64 7.41
C LYS A 330 -16.32 11.40 7.11
N LYS A 331 -15.98 10.23 6.60
CA LYS A 331 -14.64 9.87 6.15
C LYS A 331 -14.09 10.82 5.08
N SER A 332 -14.96 11.31 4.18
CA SER A 332 -14.58 12.26 3.13
C SER A 332 -13.92 13.53 3.65
N THR A 333 -14.35 14.06 4.82
CA THR A 333 -13.70 15.21 5.46
C THR A 333 -12.25 14.91 5.83
N VAL A 334 -11.98 13.73 6.39
CA VAL A 334 -10.62 13.29 6.71
C VAL A 334 -9.79 13.20 5.45
N THR A 335 -10.33 12.60 4.38
CA THR A 335 -9.65 12.48 3.08
C THR A 335 -9.27 13.85 2.51
N ILE A 336 -10.15 14.85 2.61
CA ILE A 336 -9.88 16.23 2.14
C ILE A 336 -8.74 16.86 2.95
N VAL A 337 -8.79 16.76 4.29
CA VAL A 337 -7.74 17.34 5.16
C VAL A 337 -6.38 16.70 4.89
N LEU A 338 -6.33 15.36 4.82
CA LEU A 338 -5.09 14.63 4.54
C LEU A 338 -4.58 14.91 3.12
N GLY A 339 -5.48 15.05 2.14
CA GLY A 339 -5.15 15.48 0.79
C GLY A 339 -4.51 16.87 0.76
N ALA A 340 -5.08 17.84 1.50
CA ALA A 340 -4.52 19.18 1.62
C ALA A 340 -3.12 19.18 2.26
N ILE A 341 -2.92 18.39 3.32
CA ILE A 341 -1.59 18.20 3.95
C ILE A 341 -0.61 17.60 2.96
N GLY A 342 -1.00 16.55 2.23
CA GLY A 342 -0.13 15.90 1.25
C GLY A 342 0.21 16.82 0.06
N ILE A 343 -0.73 17.66 -0.39
CA ILE A 343 -0.47 18.69 -1.42
C ILE A 343 0.56 19.70 -0.91
N ALA A 344 0.44 20.16 0.33
CA ALA A 344 1.41 21.09 0.93
C ALA A 344 2.81 20.46 1.02
N LEU A 345 2.91 19.20 1.43
CA LEU A 345 4.18 18.44 1.47
C LEU A 345 4.76 18.25 0.05
N GLY A 346 3.93 17.94 -0.95
CA GLY A 346 4.35 17.83 -2.34
C GLY A 346 4.89 19.15 -2.89
N PHE A 347 4.25 20.27 -2.54
CA PHE A 347 4.75 21.62 -2.87
C PHE A 347 6.12 21.90 -2.23
N CYS A 348 6.36 21.42 -1.02
CA CYS A 348 7.63 21.57 -0.31
C CYS A 348 8.76 20.65 -0.81
N GLY A 349 8.56 19.81 -1.83
CA GLY A 349 9.62 19.03 -2.45
C GLY A 349 9.99 17.75 -1.68
N VAL A 350 9.06 17.10 -0.98
CA VAL A 350 9.33 15.85 -0.23
C VAL A 350 9.91 14.74 -1.12
N VAL A 351 9.69 14.81 -2.43
CA VAL A 351 10.22 13.83 -3.40
C VAL A 351 11.75 13.75 -3.39
N ASP A 352 12.46 14.80 -3.01
CA ASP A 352 13.93 14.84 -2.96
C ASP A 352 14.51 13.89 -1.89
N TYR A 353 13.68 13.48 -0.92
CA TYR A 353 14.04 12.52 0.13
C TYR A 353 13.58 11.09 -0.16
N PHE A 354 13.29 10.77 -1.43
CA PHE A 354 12.67 9.50 -1.82
C PHE A 354 13.42 8.26 -1.30
N VAL A 355 14.72 8.13 -1.57
CA VAL A 355 15.49 6.92 -1.17
C VAL A 355 15.62 6.76 0.34
N PRO A 356 16.00 7.80 1.12
CA PRO A 356 15.94 7.72 2.59
C PRO A 356 14.55 7.33 3.11
N TYR A 357 13.50 7.87 2.52
CA TYR A 357 12.12 7.55 2.89
C TYR A 357 11.81 6.06 2.66
N MET A 358 12.14 5.49 1.50
CA MET A 358 11.98 4.06 1.22
C MET A 358 12.71 3.19 2.23
N THR A 359 13.96 3.54 2.53
CA THR A 359 14.76 2.78 3.49
C THR A 359 14.12 2.76 4.87
N TRP A 360 13.65 3.91 5.37
CA TRP A 360 12.94 3.97 6.65
C TRP A 360 11.64 3.19 6.65
N LEU A 361 10.86 3.22 5.56
CA LEU A 361 9.66 2.41 5.45
C LEU A 361 9.96 0.91 5.50
N GLY A 362 11.06 0.47 4.84
CA GLY A 362 11.54 -0.92 4.86
C GLY A 362 12.02 -1.39 6.25
N ILE A 363 12.31 -0.48 7.17
CA ILE A 363 12.70 -0.78 8.55
C ILE A 363 11.49 -0.85 9.49
N VAL A 364 10.59 0.15 9.43
CA VAL A 364 9.54 0.35 10.45
C VAL A 364 8.27 -0.46 10.18
N ILE A 365 7.87 -0.57 8.91
CA ILE A 365 6.56 -1.13 8.56
C ILE A 365 6.55 -2.66 8.45
N PRO A 366 7.55 -3.35 7.88
CA PRO A 366 7.52 -4.81 7.81
C PRO A 366 7.31 -5.51 9.16
N PRO A 367 7.92 -5.06 10.27
CA PRO A 367 7.59 -5.55 11.60
C PRO A 367 6.11 -5.38 12.01
N MET A 368 5.41 -4.32 11.51
CA MET A 368 3.96 -4.14 11.78
C MET A 368 3.11 -5.23 11.10
N ALA A 369 3.41 -5.53 9.82
CA ALA A 369 2.76 -6.63 9.11
C ALA A 369 3.08 -7.97 9.78
N ALA A 370 4.31 -8.15 10.23
CA ALA A 370 4.76 -9.36 10.93
C ALA A 370 4.03 -9.60 12.26
N VAL A 371 3.71 -8.55 13.04
CA VAL A 371 2.88 -8.68 14.25
C VAL A 371 1.50 -9.25 13.90
N MET A 372 0.86 -8.74 12.86
CA MET A 372 -0.46 -9.23 12.42
C MET A 372 -0.39 -10.68 11.94
N VAL A 373 0.59 -11.01 11.10
CA VAL A 373 0.81 -12.39 10.62
C VAL A 373 1.08 -13.34 11.80
N ALA A 374 1.92 -12.93 12.75
CA ALA A 374 2.24 -13.71 13.94
C ALA A 374 0.99 -13.99 14.80
N ASP A 375 0.16 -12.98 15.02
CA ASP A 375 -1.05 -13.11 15.87
C ASP A 375 -2.11 -14.01 15.23
N TYR A 376 -2.41 -13.79 13.95
CA TYR A 376 -3.51 -14.49 13.27
C TYR A 376 -3.15 -15.86 12.71
N LEU A 377 -1.90 -16.09 12.29
CA LEU A 377 -1.50 -17.29 11.57
C LEU A 377 -0.48 -18.15 12.32
N VAL A 378 0.46 -17.54 13.06
CA VAL A 378 1.54 -18.30 13.72
C VAL A 378 1.17 -18.69 15.14
N LEU A 379 0.69 -17.76 15.95
CA LEU A 379 0.36 -18.02 17.36
C LEU A 379 -0.68 -19.14 17.57
N PRO A 380 -1.71 -19.28 16.72
CA PRO A 380 -2.64 -20.42 16.80
C PRO A 380 -2.00 -21.80 16.64
N LEU A 381 -0.85 -21.90 15.93
CA LEU A 381 -0.10 -23.17 15.79
C LEU A 381 0.52 -23.62 17.10
N PHE A 382 0.73 -22.70 18.03
CA PHE A 382 1.21 -22.97 19.39
C PHE A 382 0.11 -23.12 20.43
N GLY A 383 -1.15 -23.33 19.97
CA GLY A 383 -2.30 -23.58 20.84
C GLY A 383 -3.00 -22.33 21.41
N VAL A 384 -2.51 -21.15 21.13
CA VAL A 384 -3.15 -19.88 21.55
C VAL A 384 -4.16 -19.46 20.50
N LYS A 385 -5.45 -19.73 20.75
CA LYS A 385 -6.54 -19.34 19.86
C LYS A 385 -7.25 -18.11 20.40
N HIS A 386 -7.40 -17.10 19.56
CA HIS A 386 -8.19 -15.92 19.87
C HIS A 386 -9.61 -16.09 19.33
N ASN A 387 -10.61 -16.07 20.23
CA ASN A 387 -12.03 -16.01 19.85
C ASN A 387 -12.44 -14.55 19.69
N TYR A 388 -11.93 -13.89 18.62
CA TYR A 388 -12.32 -12.53 18.33
C TYR A 388 -13.74 -12.46 17.76
N ASN A 389 -14.60 -11.69 18.41
CA ASN A 389 -15.89 -11.31 17.80
C ASN A 389 -15.67 -10.11 16.87
N TYR A 390 -15.46 -10.37 15.60
CA TYR A 390 -15.21 -9.32 14.59
C TYR A 390 -16.44 -8.43 14.31
N ASN A 391 -17.62 -8.79 14.82
CA ASN A 391 -18.83 -7.98 14.73
C ASN A 391 -19.00 -7.03 15.93
N ASP A 392 -18.17 -7.17 16.95
CA ASP A 392 -18.17 -6.28 18.11
C ASP A 392 -17.34 -5.02 17.84
N ILE A 393 -18.03 -3.98 17.39
CA ILE A 393 -17.44 -2.69 17.00
C ILE A 393 -16.97 -1.88 18.21
N SER A 394 -17.55 -2.13 19.39
CA SER A 394 -17.20 -1.38 20.60
C SER A 394 -15.77 -1.66 21.06
N TYR A 395 -15.23 -2.82 20.71
CA TYR A 395 -13.94 -3.31 21.15
C TYR A 395 -13.74 -3.25 22.68
N GLU A 396 -14.84 -3.15 23.46
CA GLU A 396 -14.79 -2.93 24.90
C GLU A 396 -14.08 -4.07 25.65
N ASN A 397 -14.21 -5.28 25.11
CA ASN A 397 -13.57 -6.47 25.68
C ASN A 397 -12.06 -6.57 25.35
N LEU A 398 -11.52 -5.68 24.52
CA LEU A 398 -10.09 -5.65 24.24
C LEU A 398 -9.34 -4.83 25.28
N PRO A 399 -8.15 -5.27 25.70
CA PRO A 399 -7.29 -4.47 26.59
C PRO A 399 -6.88 -3.16 25.91
N LEU A 400 -6.56 -2.15 26.71
CA LEU A 400 -6.07 -0.87 26.18
C LEU A 400 -4.81 -1.08 25.34
N ILE A 401 -3.85 -1.83 25.86
CA ILE A 401 -2.60 -2.18 25.17
C ILE A 401 -2.29 -3.63 25.43
N LYS A 402 -2.01 -4.40 24.35
CA LYS A 402 -1.43 -5.74 24.43
C LYS A 402 0.09 -5.61 24.38
N TRP A 403 0.71 -5.40 25.54
CA TRP A 403 2.14 -5.19 25.66
C TRP A 403 3.00 -6.24 24.96
N PRO A 404 2.70 -7.56 25.01
CA PRO A 404 3.48 -8.56 24.29
C PRO A 404 3.63 -8.24 22.79
N SER A 405 2.55 -7.80 22.14
CA SER A 405 2.54 -7.49 20.71
C SER A 405 3.27 -6.17 20.40
N VAL A 406 3.03 -5.14 21.21
CA VAL A 406 3.67 -3.82 21.00
C VAL A 406 5.18 -3.90 21.25
N LEU A 407 5.60 -4.60 22.30
CA LEU A 407 7.03 -4.82 22.61
C LEU A 407 7.70 -5.66 21.51
N ALA A 408 7.04 -6.71 21.01
CA ALA A 408 7.57 -7.52 19.92
C ALA A 408 7.82 -6.68 18.66
N TRP A 409 6.89 -5.79 18.30
CA TRP A 409 7.07 -4.84 17.19
C TRP A 409 8.24 -3.89 17.46
N GLY A 410 8.28 -3.23 18.61
CA GLY A 410 9.33 -2.27 18.94
C GLY A 410 10.74 -2.91 18.95
N CYS A 411 10.86 -4.11 19.54
CA CYS A 411 12.10 -4.89 19.48
C CYS A 411 12.47 -5.31 18.06
N GLY A 412 11.49 -5.68 17.23
CA GLY A 412 11.71 -6.01 15.83
C GLY A 412 12.24 -4.81 15.04
N VAL A 413 11.68 -3.62 15.24
CA VAL A 413 12.21 -2.36 14.65
C VAL A 413 13.64 -2.10 15.13
N ALA A 414 13.91 -2.26 16.43
CA ALA A 414 15.26 -2.11 16.96
C ALA A 414 16.25 -3.10 16.31
N VAL A 415 15.87 -4.37 16.18
CA VAL A 415 16.68 -5.37 15.47
C VAL A 415 16.91 -4.96 14.02
N ALA A 416 15.89 -4.45 13.32
CA ALA A 416 16.06 -3.96 11.94
C ALA A 416 17.08 -2.82 11.85
N ILE A 417 17.08 -1.89 12.81
CA ILE A 417 18.03 -0.75 12.82
C ILE A 417 19.46 -1.21 13.10
N PHE A 418 19.66 -2.07 14.09
CA PHE A 418 20.99 -2.36 14.65
C PHE A 418 21.63 -3.66 14.14
N SER A 419 20.88 -4.52 13.41
CA SER A 419 21.44 -5.76 12.88
C SER A 419 22.06 -5.60 11.48
N PRO A 420 23.13 -6.31 11.17
CA PRO A 420 23.68 -6.34 9.81
C PRO A 420 22.79 -7.14 8.86
N GLY A 421 22.93 -6.89 7.56
CA GLY A 421 22.19 -7.61 6.51
C GLY A 421 20.89 -6.93 6.09
N ILE A 422 19.87 -7.71 5.69
CA ILE A 422 18.62 -7.18 5.17
C ILE A 422 17.71 -6.77 6.34
N GLN A 423 17.69 -5.49 6.63
CA GLN A 423 17.02 -4.90 7.79
C GLN A 423 15.55 -5.27 7.90
N ALA A 424 14.82 -5.22 6.76
CA ALA A 424 13.41 -5.59 6.72
C ALA A 424 13.14 -7.04 7.17
N ILE A 425 13.97 -7.99 6.70
CA ILE A 425 13.85 -9.41 7.06
C ILE A 425 14.16 -9.60 8.54
N ASN A 426 15.28 -9.05 9.00
CA ASN A 426 15.72 -9.20 10.39
C ASN A 426 14.64 -8.69 11.36
N GLY A 427 14.04 -7.53 11.05
CA GLY A 427 12.97 -6.96 11.85
C GLY A 427 11.70 -7.82 11.87
N MET A 428 11.28 -8.33 10.71
CA MET A 428 10.10 -9.21 10.63
C MET A 428 10.30 -10.51 11.39
N VAL A 429 11.42 -11.19 11.18
CA VAL A 429 11.74 -12.47 11.85
C VAL A 429 11.78 -12.27 13.36
N ALA A 430 12.51 -11.25 13.83
CA ALA A 430 12.57 -10.92 15.25
C ALA A 430 11.17 -10.64 15.83
N THR A 431 10.36 -9.88 15.11
CA THR A 431 8.98 -9.59 15.54
C THR A 431 8.13 -10.84 15.67
N VAL A 432 8.14 -11.74 14.67
CA VAL A 432 7.36 -12.99 14.73
C VAL A 432 7.79 -13.83 15.93
N VAL A 433 9.09 -14.05 16.09
CA VAL A 433 9.64 -14.87 17.20
C VAL A 433 9.28 -14.26 18.56
N LEU A 434 9.54 -12.98 18.74
CA LEU A 434 9.26 -12.29 20.00
C LEU A 434 7.78 -12.20 20.29
N HIS A 435 6.92 -11.99 19.28
CA HIS A 435 5.48 -11.99 19.47
C HIS A 435 4.97 -13.34 20.00
N VAL A 436 5.43 -14.44 19.42
CA VAL A 436 5.07 -15.79 19.89
C VAL A 436 5.58 -16.02 21.31
N VAL A 437 6.86 -15.75 21.57
CA VAL A 437 7.46 -15.99 22.89
C VAL A 437 6.76 -15.15 23.98
N PHE A 438 6.57 -13.85 23.75
CA PHE A 438 5.96 -12.97 24.74
C PHE A 438 4.50 -13.34 25.03
N ASN A 439 3.72 -13.73 24.02
CA ASN A 439 2.34 -14.16 24.22
C ASN A 439 2.25 -15.53 24.92
N LEU A 440 3.13 -16.49 24.62
CA LEU A 440 3.19 -17.77 25.34
C LEU A 440 3.54 -17.58 26.82
N VAL A 441 4.49 -16.68 27.14
CA VAL A 441 4.84 -16.35 28.52
C VAL A 441 3.70 -15.65 29.23
N ALA A 442 3.02 -14.71 28.57
CA ALA A 442 1.88 -14.00 29.16
C ALA A 442 0.69 -14.95 29.45
N ASN A 443 0.39 -15.88 28.53
CA ASN A 443 -0.70 -16.85 28.70
C ASN A 443 -0.42 -17.91 29.79
N LYS A 444 0.84 -18.21 30.12
CA LYS A 444 1.17 -19.12 31.22
C LYS A 444 0.95 -18.50 32.60
N LYS A 445 0.85 -17.17 32.68
CA LYS A 445 0.65 -16.44 33.94
C LYS A 445 -0.84 -16.17 34.26
N ASN A 446 -1.73 -16.38 33.29
CA ASN A 446 -3.18 -16.31 33.42
C ASN A 446 -3.77 -17.72 33.45
#